data_b81c95376a00e50e3dbf57e0303f189c
#
_entry.id   b81c95376a00e50e3dbf57e0303f189c
#
_cell.length_a   1.000
_cell.length_b   1.000
_cell.length_c   1.000
_cell.angle_alpha   90.00
_cell.angle_beta   90.00
_cell.angle_gamma   90.00
#
_symmetry.space_group_name_H-M   'P 1'
#
loop_
_entity.id
_entity.type
_entity.pdbx_description
1 polymer ?
#
loop_
_entity_poly.entity_id
_entity_poly.type
_entity_poly.pdbx_seq_one_letter_code
_entity_poly.pdbx_strand_id
1 'polypeptide(L)'
;MQIFTKDTRIPFMDPNSHEALLRRQEAAILTWRAPALMLFARAACAVGAQALVAAVFALRASPTPWHDAEPWLPVYGTLIDAGCLALLWRLTRREGLRLFELVGLERTRLVRDALLGLALIPVSLVFILGGIYAVGWLLYGTLTPPYLFGPLPLPAALYGVLVWPFIWGLTEQMTYNAYLVPRFQVLCRSTSLAIVFVAFAWSLQHAFMPLTFDAKFMALRLLSSVPHTVFQMLLYLRLRRLAPLAIAHALMDGASVLIGVLLPLVRA
;
A
#
# COMPACT_ATOMS: atom_id res chain seq x y z
N MET A 1 -10.75 -39.43 -43.24
CA MET A 1 -10.63 -39.67 -41.80
C MET A 1 -9.82 -38.48 -41.23
N GLN A 2 -10.54 -37.41 -40.88
CA GLN A 2 -9.93 -36.21 -40.33
C GLN A 2 -9.88 -36.37 -38.81
N ILE A 3 -8.65 -36.48 -38.28
CA ILE A 3 -8.39 -36.48 -36.82
C ILE A 3 -8.39 -35.03 -36.39
N PHE A 4 -9.52 -34.56 -35.85
CA PHE A 4 -9.58 -33.29 -35.10
C PHE A 4 -8.80 -33.48 -33.80
N THR A 5 -7.55 -33.04 -33.76
CA THR A 5 -6.84 -32.80 -32.51
C THR A 5 -7.49 -31.59 -31.83
N LYS A 6 -8.36 -31.86 -30.90
CA LYS A 6 -8.92 -30.84 -29.99
C LYS A 6 -7.75 -30.27 -29.19
N ASP A 7 -7.34 -29.03 -29.57
CA ASP A 7 -6.32 -28.26 -28.84
C ASP A 7 -6.90 -27.92 -27.46
N THR A 8 -6.74 -28.85 -26.52
CA THR A 8 -7.13 -28.67 -25.11
C THR A 8 -6.09 -27.83 -24.39
N ARG A 9 -5.85 -26.60 -24.87
CA ARG A 9 -5.20 -25.61 -24.03
C ARG A 9 -6.22 -25.23 -22.96
N ILE A 10 -6.00 -25.76 -21.75
CA ILE A 10 -6.68 -25.28 -20.54
C ILE A 10 -6.45 -23.76 -20.54
N PRO A 11 -7.50 -22.92 -20.59
CA PRO A 11 -7.31 -21.49 -20.56
C PRO A 11 -6.48 -21.16 -19.33
N PHE A 12 -5.40 -20.39 -19.53
CA PHE A 12 -4.50 -19.96 -18.44
C PHE A 12 -5.35 -19.17 -17.44
N MET A 13 -5.78 -19.87 -16.40
CA MET A 13 -6.65 -19.26 -15.38
C MET A 13 -5.81 -18.34 -14.54
N ASP A 14 -6.24 -17.07 -14.42
CA ASP A 14 -5.60 -16.11 -13.51
C ASP A 14 -5.46 -16.77 -12.13
N PRO A 15 -4.22 -16.96 -11.63
CA PRO A 15 -3.98 -17.66 -10.38
C PRO A 15 -4.58 -16.92 -9.17
N ASN A 16 -4.95 -15.66 -9.32
CA ASN A 16 -5.60 -14.83 -8.31
C ASN A 16 -7.11 -14.68 -8.54
N SER A 17 -7.67 -15.42 -9.48
CA SER A 17 -9.11 -15.46 -9.73
C SER A 17 -9.87 -16.06 -8.55
N HIS A 18 -11.15 -15.67 -8.42
CA HIS A 18 -12.02 -16.17 -7.35
C HIS A 18 -12.10 -17.73 -7.33
N GLU A 19 -12.20 -18.33 -8.50
CA GLU A 19 -12.26 -19.80 -8.65
C GLU A 19 -10.94 -20.47 -8.20
N ALA A 20 -9.78 -19.92 -8.60
CA ALA A 20 -8.48 -20.44 -8.17
C ALA A 20 -8.28 -20.35 -6.66
N LEU A 21 -8.79 -19.28 -6.02
CA LEU A 21 -8.72 -19.11 -4.58
C LEU A 21 -9.69 -20.04 -3.83
N LEU A 22 -10.90 -20.28 -4.35
CA LEU A 22 -11.82 -21.27 -3.81
C LEU A 22 -11.20 -22.67 -3.80
N ARG A 23 -10.60 -23.09 -4.90
CA ARG A 23 -9.90 -24.39 -4.96
C ARG A 23 -8.78 -24.52 -3.94
N ARG A 24 -8.03 -23.41 -3.67
CA ARG A 24 -7.00 -23.40 -2.60
C ARG A 24 -7.62 -23.46 -1.21
N GLN A 25 -8.78 -22.85 -1.00
CA GLN A 25 -9.52 -22.95 0.26
C GLN A 25 -10.01 -24.38 0.48
N GLU A 26 -10.61 -25.02 -0.52
CA GLU A 26 -11.07 -26.42 -0.47
C GLU A 26 -9.91 -27.38 -0.21
N ALA A 27 -8.74 -27.11 -0.79
CA ALA A 27 -7.51 -27.87 -0.54
C ALA A 27 -6.81 -27.53 0.80
N ALA A 28 -7.40 -26.69 1.65
CA ALA A 28 -6.84 -26.19 2.91
C ALA A 28 -5.47 -25.47 2.77
N ILE A 29 -5.11 -25.06 1.56
CA ILE A 29 -3.92 -24.25 1.28
C ILE A 29 -4.17 -22.78 1.68
N LEU A 30 -5.34 -22.24 1.31
CA LEU A 30 -5.79 -20.92 1.74
C LEU A 30 -6.59 -21.02 3.03
N THR A 31 -6.02 -20.51 4.12
CA THR A 31 -6.64 -20.42 5.44
C THR A 31 -6.59 -19.01 5.98
N TRP A 32 -7.30 -18.71 7.06
CA TRP A 32 -7.30 -17.39 7.71
C TRP A 32 -5.92 -16.93 8.21
N ARG A 33 -5.03 -17.85 8.56
CA ARG A 33 -3.74 -17.53 9.21
C ARG A 33 -2.85 -16.62 8.38
N ALA A 34 -2.68 -16.93 7.10
CA ALA A 34 -1.78 -16.19 6.22
C ALA A 34 -2.30 -14.78 5.89
N PRO A 35 -3.55 -14.59 5.43
CA PRO A 35 -4.12 -13.27 5.21
C PRO A 35 -4.24 -12.44 6.50
N ALA A 36 -4.61 -13.05 7.64
CA ALA A 36 -4.68 -12.34 8.92
C ALA A 36 -3.31 -11.82 9.37
N LEU A 37 -2.24 -12.63 9.21
CA LEU A 37 -0.88 -12.18 9.48
C LEU A 37 -0.50 -11.00 8.57
N MET A 38 -0.79 -11.10 7.26
CA MET A 38 -0.43 -10.05 6.31
C MET A 38 -1.23 -8.76 6.51
N LEU A 39 -2.45 -8.86 7.09
CA LEU A 39 -3.33 -7.73 7.34
C LEU A 39 -2.66 -6.63 8.18
N PHE A 40 -1.85 -7.03 9.18
CA PHE A 40 -1.18 -6.12 10.11
C PHE A 40 0.34 -6.04 9.89
N ALA A 41 0.87 -6.78 8.92
CA ALA A 41 2.32 -6.88 8.71
C ALA A 41 2.97 -5.52 8.43
N ARG A 42 2.33 -4.64 7.63
CA ARG A 42 2.90 -3.33 7.31
C ARG A 42 2.96 -2.43 8.54
N ALA A 43 1.92 -2.41 9.39
CA ALA A 43 1.95 -1.66 10.65
C ALA A 43 3.05 -2.17 11.59
N ALA A 44 3.19 -3.48 11.72
CA ALA A 44 4.26 -4.08 12.53
C ALA A 44 5.67 -3.77 11.98
N CYS A 45 5.87 -3.89 10.67
CA CYS A 45 7.13 -3.53 10.00
C CYS A 45 7.42 -2.03 10.16
N ALA A 46 6.40 -1.16 10.15
CA ALA A 46 6.57 0.28 10.33
C ALA A 46 7.13 0.63 11.71
N VAL A 47 6.51 0.07 12.75
CA VAL A 47 7.01 0.26 14.12
C VAL A 47 8.45 -0.25 14.27
N GLY A 48 8.76 -1.43 13.71
CA GLY A 48 10.11 -1.99 13.74
C GLY A 48 11.13 -1.15 12.98
N ALA A 49 10.79 -0.68 11.78
CA ALA A 49 11.67 0.13 10.95
C ALA A 49 11.93 1.51 11.59
N GLN A 50 10.90 2.18 12.13
CA GLN A 50 11.07 3.42 12.87
C GLN A 50 11.90 3.23 14.13
N ALA A 51 11.70 2.14 14.87
CA ALA A 51 12.50 1.82 16.06
C ALA A 51 13.99 1.63 15.71
N LEU A 52 14.32 1.01 14.56
CA LEU A 52 15.70 0.89 14.11
C LEU A 52 16.33 2.26 13.84
N VAL A 53 15.60 3.17 13.17
CA VAL A 53 16.10 4.54 12.92
C VAL A 53 16.20 5.33 14.22
N ALA A 54 15.22 5.22 15.12
CA ALA A 54 15.27 5.83 16.44
C ALA A 54 16.48 5.33 17.26
N ALA A 55 16.82 4.05 17.18
CA ALA A 55 18.01 3.52 17.82
C ALA A 55 19.30 4.17 17.28
N VAL A 56 19.38 4.46 15.97
CA VAL A 56 20.52 5.20 15.40
C VAL A 56 20.62 6.61 15.98
N PHE A 57 19.49 7.32 16.15
CA PHE A 57 19.47 8.64 16.78
C PHE A 57 19.84 8.55 18.27
N ALA A 58 19.37 7.53 18.99
CA ALA A 58 19.75 7.31 20.39
C ALA A 58 21.26 7.06 20.55
N LEU A 59 21.88 6.28 19.65
CA LEU A 59 23.33 6.08 19.62
C LEU A 59 24.12 7.35 19.33
N ARG A 60 23.48 8.35 18.71
CA ARG A 60 24.02 9.69 18.46
C ARG A 60 23.70 10.68 19.58
N ALA A 61 23.24 10.17 20.73
CA ALA A 61 22.86 10.94 21.92
C ALA A 61 21.77 12.01 21.66
N SER A 62 20.84 11.74 20.70
CA SER A 62 19.67 12.62 20.54
C SER A 62 18.79 12.57 21.79
N PRO A 63 18.27 13.71 22.27
CA PRO A 63 17.33 13.76 23.39
C PRO A 63 15.92 13.27 23.01
N THR A 64 15.59 13.24 21.72
CA THR A 64 14.26 12.88 21.17
C THR A 64 14.35 11.88 20.01
N PRO A 65 15.01 10.71 20.20
CA PRO A 65 15.39 9.84 19.09
C PRO A 65 14.19 9.31 18.28
N TRP A 66 13.07 9.10 18.95
CA TRP A 66 11.85 8.63 18.27
C TRP A 66 11.25 9.70 17.38
N HIS A 67 11.16 10.94 17.89
CA HIS A 67 10.66 12.09 17.13
C HIS A 67 11.59 12.43 15.95
N ASP A 68 12.90 12.35 16.14
CA ASP A 68 13.89 12.60 15.09
C ASP A 68 13.85 11.55 13.96
N ALA A 69 13.31 10.37 14.25
CA ALA A 69 13.09 9.32 13.25
C ALA A 69 11.85 9.57 12.37
N GLU A 70 10.86 10.33 12.83
CA GLU A 70 9.58 10.52 12.12
C GLU A 70 9.74 11.05 10.68
N PRO A 71 10.53 12.10 10.41
CA PRO A 71 10.72 12.64 9.07
C PRO A 71 11.36 11.64 8.09
N TRP A 72 12.06 10.62 8.60
CA TRP A 72 12.79 9.64 7.80
C TRP A 72 11.90 8.54 7.21
N LEU A 73 10.57 8.65 7.34
CA LEU A 73 9.62 7.69 6.77
C LEU A 73 9.91 7.36 5.29
N PRO A 74 10.20 8.30 4.39
CA PRO A 74 10.53 7.95 3.00
C PRO A 74 11.77 7.06 2.87
N VAL A 75 12.68 7.09 3.83
CA VAL A 75 13.91 6.29 3.82
C VAL A 75 13.65 4.91 4.45
N TYR A 76 13.17 4.87 5.70
CA TYR A 76 12.91 3.60 6.37
C TYR A 76 11.66 2.88 5.85
N GLY A 77 10.81 3.56 5.09
CA GLY A 77 9.70 2.97 4.35
C GLY A 77 10.14 1.81 3.45
N THR A 78 11.34 1.87 2.91
CA THR A 78 11.94 0.76 2.15
C THR A 78 12.16 -0.49 2.99
N LEU A 79 12.48 -0.35 4.28
CA LEU A 79 12.59 -1.50 5.21
C LEU A 79 11.21 -2.11 5.47
N ILE A 80 10.18 -1.27 5.57
CA ILE A 80 8.79 -1.73 5.69
C ILE A 80 8.42 -2.56 4.47
N ASP A 81 8.70 -2.03 3.27
CA ASP A 81 8.39 -2.69 2.01
C ASP A 81 9.18 -3.99 1.85
N ALA A 82 10.46 -4.00 2.18
CA ALA A 82 11.29 -5.20 2.14
C ALA A 82 10.74 -6.31 3.05
N GLY A 83 10.35 -5.97 4.28
CA GLY A 83 9.71 -6.90 5.22
C GLY A 83 8.39 -7.45 4.69
N CYS A 84 7.54 -6.57 4.15
CA CYS A 84 6.26 -6.96 3.56
C CYS A 84 6.42 -7.82 2.31
N LEU A 85 7.33 -7.45 1.39
CA LEU A 85 7.61 -8.24 0.19
C LEU A 85 8.18 -9.61 0.54
N ALA A 86 9.07 -9.70 1.53
CA ALA A 86 9.61 -10.98 2.01
C ALA A 86 8.50 -11.88 2.58
N LEU A 87 7.57 -11.29 3.36
CA LEU A 87 6.42 -12.03 3.87
C LEU A 87 5.47 -12.44 2.74
N LEU A 88 5.08 -11.52 1.85
CA LEU A 88 4.25 -11.82 0.68
C LEU A 88 4.86 -12.93 -0.18
N TRP A 89 6.17 -12.88 -0.43
CA TRP A 89 6.88 -13.90 -1.17
C TRP A 89 6.77 -15.28 -0.50
N ARG A 90 6.92 -15.35 0.83
CA ARG A 90 6.75 -16.61 1.56
C ARG A 90 5.30 -17.13 1.50
N LEU A 91 4.33 -16.23 1.64
CA LEU A 91 2.91 -16.61 1.65
C LEU A 91 2.44 -17.05 0.26
N THR A 92 2.78 -16.30 -0.79
CA THR A 92 2.44 -16.66 -2.17
C THR A 92 3.08 -17.98 -2.60
N ARG A 93 4.35 -18.21 -2.22
CA ARG A 93 5.01 -19.51 -2.50
C ARG A 93 4.30 -20.70 -1.85
N ARG A 94 3.75 -20.54 -0.64
CA ARG A 94 2.93 -21.59 0.01
C ARG A 94 1.64 -21.88 -0.75
N GLU A 95 1.12 -20.88 -1.46
CA GLU A 95 -0.05 -21.02 -2.32
C GLU A 95 0.29 -21.49 -3.74
N GLY A 96 1.56 -21.80 -4.03
CA GLY A 96 2.02 -22.21 -5.36
C GLY A 96 2.12 -21.04 -6.36
N LEU A 97 2.19 -19.80 -5.89
CA LEU A 97 2.26 -18.58 -6.70
C LEU A 97 3.65 -17.97 -6.68
N ARG A 98 4.01 -17.30 -7.79
CA ARG A 98 5.13 -16.36 -7.81
C ARG A 98 4.67 -14.98 -7.37
N LEU A 99 5.52 -14.26 -6.63
CA LEU A 99 5.17 -12.93 -6.09
C LEU A 99 4.66 -11.97 -7.18
N PHE A 100 5.33 -11.92 -8.33
CA PHE A 100 4.97 -11.01 -9.42
C PHE A 100 3.70 -11.39 -10.19
N GLU A 101 3.17 -12.60 -10.00
CA GLU A 101 1.85 -12.96 -10.54
C GLU A 101 0.73 -12.14 -9.90
N LEU A 102 0.96 -11.60 -8.68
CA LEU A 102 0.04 -10.66 -8.05
C LEU A 102 -0.10 -9.35 -8.85
N VAL A 103 0.94 -8.93 -9.56
CA VAL A 103 0.92 -7.67 -10.33
C VAL A 103 0.11 -7.83 -11.63
N GLY A 104 0.11 -9.03 -12.22
CA GLY A 104 -0.59 -9.29 -13.48
C GLY A 104 -0.12 -8.39 -14.62
N LEU A 105 1.21 -8.13 -14.69
CA LEU A 105 1.78 -7.20 -15.67
C LEU A 105 1.74 -7.80 -17.08
N GLU A 106 1.06 -7.12 -17.99
CA GLU A 106 1.00 -7.47 -19.41
C GLU A 106 1.74 -6.41 -20.25
N ARG A 107 2.84 -6.81 -20.90
CA ARG A 107 3.68 -5.88 -21.70
C ARG A 107 2.89 -5.13 -22.76
N THR A 108 1.91 -5.77 -23.39
CA THR A 108 1.05 -5.20 -24.44
C THR A 108 0.12 -4.09 -23.93
N ARG A 109 -0.05 -3.98 -22.61
CA ARG A 109 -0.96 -3.03 -21.98
C ARG A 109 -0.25 -1.94 -21.17
N LEU A 110 1.09 -1.94 -21.12
CA LEU A 110 1.87 -1.02 -20.28
C LEU A 110 1.53 0.46 -20.51
N VAL A 111 1.45 0.88 -21.78
CA VAL A 111 1.11 2.28 -22.12
C VAL A 111 -0.30 2.62 -21.68
N ARG A 112 -1.26 1.72 -21.93
CA ARG A 112 -2.66 1.91 -21.52
C ARG A 112 -2.75 1.98 -19.98
N ASP A 113 -2.00 1.15 -19.28
CA ASP A 113 -1.97 1.16 -17.81
C ASP A 113 -1.35 2.44 -17.26
N ALA A 114 -0.30 2.93 -17.89
CA ALA A 114 0.31 4.20 -17.52
C ALA A 114 -0.66 5.38 -17.73
N LEU A 115 -1.30 5.45 -18.89
CA LEU A 115 -2.29 6.50 -19.18
C LEU A 115 -3.50 6.42 -18.22
N LEU A 116 -3.99 5.21 -17.93
CA LEU A 116 -5.06 5.02 -16.97
C LEU A 116 -4.61 5.42 -15.56
N GLY A 117 -3.39 5.05 -15.15
CA GLY A 117 -2.81 5.48 -13.87
C GLY A 117 -2.77 7.00 -13.74
N LEU A 118 -2.31 7.71 -14.78
CA LEU A 118 -2.32 9.17 -14.80
C LEU A 118 -3.74 9.74 -14.69
N ALA A 119 -4.71 9.17 -15.42
CA ALA A 119 -6.11 9.59 -15.39
C ALA A 119 -6.79 9.35 -14.03
N LEU A 120 -6.29 8.37 -13.24
CA LEU A 120 -6.81 8.08 -11.91
C LEU A 120 -6.33 9.05 -10.84
N ILE A 121 -5.24 9.79 -11.06
CA ILE A 121 -4.68 10.73 -10.07
C ILE A 121 -5.71 11.76 -9.62
N PRO A 122 -6.35 12.56 -10.49
CA PRO A 122 -7.30 13.59 -10.05
C PRO A 122 -8.48 13.01 -9.27
N VAL A 123 -8.96 11.82 -9.62
CA VAL A 123 -10.07 11.17 -8.91
C VAL A 123 -9.58 10.69 -7.54
N SER A 124 -8.40 10.08 -7.46
CA SER A 124 -7.81 9.65 -6.18
C SER A 124 -7.56 10.84 -5.24
N LEU A 125 -7.10 11.98 -5.78
CA LEU A 125 -6.90 13.20 -4.99
C LEU A 125 -8.19 13.72 -4.35
N VAL A 126 -9.35 13.57 -4.99
CA VAL A 126 -10.65 13.94 -4.38
C VAL A 126 -10.88 13.15 -3.08
N PHE A 127 -10.61 11.85 -3.08
CA PHE A 127 -10.77 11.00 -1.89
C PHE A 127 -9.72 11.25 -0.82
N ILE A 128 -8.45 11.49 -1.23
CA ILE A 128 -7.35 11.81 -0.30
C ILE A 128 -7.59 13.16 0.37
N LEU A 129 -7.74 14.22 -0.43
CA LEU A 129 -7.92 15.58 0.08
C LEU A 129 -9.25 15.74 0.82
N GLY A 130 -10.32 15.12 0.28
CA GLY A 130 -11.62 15.09 0.95
C GLY A 130 -11.54 14.47 2.34
N GLY A 131 -10.84 13.33 2.46
CA GLY A 131 -10.58 12.70 3.76
C GLY A 131 -9.76 13.58 4.70
N ILE A 132 -8.63 14.15 4.20
CA ILE A 132 -7.75 15.01 4.99
C ILE A 132 -8.50 16.25 5.48
N TYR A 133 -9.24 16.94 4.61
CA TYR A 133 -9.94 18.17 4.99
C TYR A 133 -11.13 17.89 5.90
N ALA A 134 -11.93 16.87 5.63
CA ALA A 134 -13.07 16.52 6.46
C ALA A 134 -12.65 16.11 7.87
N VAL A 135 -11.67 15.22 8.00
CA VAL A 135 -11.18 14.75 9.30
C VAL A 135 -10.32 15.83 9.97
N GLY A 136 -9.55 16.62 9.22
CA GLY A 136 -8.81 17.77 9.71
C GLY A 136 -9.73 18.80 10.35
N TRP A 137 -10.82 19.14 9.66
CA TRP A 137 -11.85 20.01 10.22
C TRP A 137 -12.48 19.44 11.49
N LEU A 138 -12.83 18.15 11.46
CA LEU A 138 -13.46 17.49 12.60
C LEU A 138 -12.57 17.47 13.84
N LEU A 139 -11.28 17.16 13.66
CA LEU A 139 -10.35 17.00 14.79
C LEU A 139 -9.65 18.30 15.20
N TYR A 140 -9.31 19.17 14.24
CA TYR A 140 -8.48 20.36 14.49
C TYR A 140 -9.22 21.69 14.30
N GLY A 141 -10.43 21.69 13.74
CA GLY A 141 -11.17 22.90 13.41
C GLY A 141 -10.53 23.72 12.28
N THR A 142 -9.66 23.10 11.46
CA THR A 142 -8.95 23.75 10.36
C THR A 142 -8.89 22.87 9.13
N LEU A 143 -8.80 23.49 7.95
CA LEU A 143 -8.55 22.81 6.67
C LEU A 143 -7.04 22.59 6.41
N THR A 144 -6.16 23.06 7.30
CA THR A 144 -4.71 22.88 7.21
C THR A 144 -4.21 22.08 8.42
N PRO A 145 -4.56 20.77 8.50
CA PRO A 145 -4.08 19.91 9.58
C PRO A 145 -2.56 19.71 9.50
N PRO A 146 -1.92 19.17 10.56
CA PRO A 146 -0.50 18.88 10.58
C PRO A 146 -0.07 18.04 9.38
N TYR A 147 1.07 18.41 8.77
CA TYR A 147 1.61 17.71 7.61
C TYR A 147 2.46 16.49 8.04
N LEU A 148 2.49 15.47 7.17
CA LEU A 148 3.15 14.20 7.47
C LEU A 148 4.67 14.28 7.44
N PHE A 149 5.23 14.99 6.44
CA PHE A 149 6.66 14.99 6.18
C PHE A 149 7.35 16.20 6.81
N GLY A 150 8.50 15.95 7.44
CA GLY A 150 9.41 16.98 7.94
C GLY A 150 10.63 17.15 7.03
N PRO A 151 11.55 18.08 7.37
CA PRO A 151 12.76 18.35 6.62
C PRO A 151 13.69 17.13 6.60
N LEU A 152 14.32 16.87 5.44
CA LEU A 152 15.30 15.83 5.25
C LEU A 152 16.55 16.40 4.55
N PRO A 153 17.75 15.80 4.74
CA PRO A 153 18.91 16.10 3.90
C PRO A 153 18.62 15.84 2.42
N LEU A 154 19.21 16.62 1.52
CA LEU A 154 18.98 16.56 0.08
C LEU A 154 19.04 15.14 -0.52
N PRO A 155 20.05 14.29 -0.22
CA PRO A 155 20.07 12.93 -0.76
C PRO A 155 18.85 12.09 -0.33
N ALA A 156 18.41 12.23 0.93
CA ALA A 156 17.23 11.53 1.45
C ALA A 156 15.92 12.07 0.82
N ALA A 157 15.83 13.38 0.64
CA ALA A 157 14.70 14.01 -0.05
C ALA A 157 14.60 13.55 -1.52
N LEU A 158 15.72 13.51 -2.26
CA LEU A 158 15.76 13.01 -3.63
C LEU A 158 15.37 11.52 -3.70
N TYR A 159 15.88 10.70 -2.78
CA TYR A 159 15.46 9.30 -2.67
C TYR A 159 13.95 9.18 -2.44
N GLY A 160 13.41 9.98 -1.52
CA GLY A 160 11.99 10.01 -1.19
C GLY A 160 11.08 10.44 -2.34
N VAL A 161 11.60 11.21 -3.31
CA VAL A 161 10.83 11.62 -4.51
C VAL A 161 11.00 10.62 -5.65
N LEU A 162 12.22 10.13 -5.89
CA LEU A 162 12.57 9.42 -7.13
C LEU A 162 12.52 7.90 -7.02
N VAL A 163 12.68 7.33 -5.82
CA VAL A 163 12.82 5.88 -5.64
C VAL A 163 11.74 5.31 -4.74
N TRP A 164 11.64 5.83 -3.51
CA TRP A 164 10.72 5.30 -2.49
C TRP A 164 9.28 5.16 -2.97
N PRO A 165 8.65 6.13 -3.66
CA PRO A 165 7.23 6.06 -3.98
C PRO A 165 6.88 4.89 -4.90
N PHE A 166 7.80 4.49 -5.78
CA PHE A 166 7.58 3.36 -6.70
C PHE A 166 7.63 2.03 -5.98
N ILE A 167 8.55 1.87 -5.02
CA ILE A 167 8.63 0.66 -4.19
C ILE A 167 7.40 0.61 -3.28
N TRP A 168 7.09 1.73 -2.62
CA TRP A 168 6.00 1.86 -1.68
C TRP A 168 4.64 1.61 -2.32
N GLY A 169 4.29 2.35 -3.38
CA GLY A 169 3.01 2.24 -4.06
C GLY A 169 2.80 0.82 -4.62
N LEU A 170 3.84 0.19 -5.20
CA LEU A 170 3.75 -1.18 -5.69
C LEU A 170 3.50 -2.17 -4.54
N THR A 171 4.30 -2.11 -3.48
CA THR A 171 4.22 -3.04 -2.33
C THR A 171 2.88 -2.92 -1.63
N GLU A 172 2.40 -1.70 -1.44
CA GLU A 172 1.12 -1.44 -0.77
C GLU A 172 -0.05 -1.96 -1.60
N GLN A 173 -0.06 -1.70 -2.90
CA GLN A 173 -1.07 -2.21 -3.81
C GLN A 173 -1.05 -3.74 -3.91
N MET A 174 0.14 -4.35 -3.95
CA MET A 174 0.28 -5.81 -3.93
C MET A 174 -0.28 -6.41 -2.64
N THR A 175 -0.01 -5.77 -1.49
CA THR A 175 -0.45 -6.24 -0.18
C THR A 175 -1.97 -6.19 -0.05
N TYR A 176 -2.56 -5.01 -0.20
CA TYR A 176 -3.97 -4.80 0.12
C TYR A 176 -4.88 -5.22 -1.02
N ASN A 177 -4.63 -4.75 -2.23
CA ASN A 177 -5.50 -5.02 -3.37
C ASN A 177 -5.27 -6.41 -3.96
N ALA A 178 -4.03 -6.75 -4.32
CA ALA A 178 -3.81 -8.00 -5.06
C ALA A 178 -3.77 -9.24 -4.15
N TYR A 179 -3.27 -9.12 -2.92
CA TYR A 179 -3.20 -10.27 -2.02
C TYR A 179 -4.41 -10.35 -1.08
N LEU A 180 -4.68 -9.32 -0.29
CA LEU A 180 -5.66 -9.41 0.79
C LEU A 180 -7.10 -9.39 0.28
N VAL A 181 -7.50 -8.45 -0.57
CA VAL A 181 -8.90 -8.32 -1.01
C VAL A 181 -9.45 -9.62 -1.60
N PRO A 182 -8.81 -10.30 -2.59
CA PRO A 182 -9.37 -11.52 -3.17
C PRO A 182 -9.45 -12.66 -2.15
N ARG A 183 -8.47 -12.78 -1.24
CA ARG A 183 -8.46 -13.83 -0.22
C ARG A 183 -9.54 -13.62 0.83
N PHE A 184 -9.73 -12.39 1.28
CA PHE A 184 -10.82 -12.07 2.20
C PHE A 184 -12.19 -12.22 1.55
N GLN A 185 -12.35 -11.94 0.23
CA GLN A 185 -13.62 -12.22 -0.47
C GLN A 185 -14.01 -13.71 -0.38
N VAL A 186 -13.04 -14.61 -0.57
CA VAL A 186 -13.27 -16.06 -0.48
C VAL A 186 -13.50 -16.49 0.96
N LEU A 187 -12.65 -16.07 1.90
CA LEU A 187 -12.72 -16.47 3.31
C LEU A 187 -13.98 -15.95 4.01
N CYS A 188 -14.38 -14.70 3.75
CA CYS A 188 -15.59 -14.09 4.31
C CYS A 188 -16.86 -14.48 3.55
N ARG A 189 -16.73 -15.06 2.35
CA ARG A 189 -17.85 -15.25 1.39
C ARG A 189 -18.64 -13.96 1.12
N SER A 190 -18.00 -12.83 1.24
CA SER A 190 -18.62 -11.50 1.15
C SER A 190 -17.60 -10.46 0.71
N THR A 191 -17.90 -9.75 -0.39
CA THR A 191 -17.10 -8.63 -0.87
C THR A 191 -17.13 -7.45 0.10
N SER A 192 -18.28 -7.15 0.68
CA SER A 192 -18.43 -6.03 1.63
C SER A 192 -17.61 -6.27 2.89
N LEU A 193 -17.63 -7.46 3.46
CA LEU A 193 -16.82 -7.80 4.63
C LEU A 193 -15.31 -7.77 4.29
N ALA A 194 -14.93 -8.27 3.11
CA ALA A 194 -13.55 -8.18 2.65
C ALA A 194 -13.07 -6.72 2.58
N ILE A 195 -13.88 -5.83 1.99
CA ILE A 195 -13.56 -4.40 1.94
C ILE A 195 -13.44 -3.81 3.35
N VAL A 196 -14.37 -4.10 4.25
CA VAL A 196 -14.33 -3.57 5.63
C VAL A 196 -13.05 -3.98 6.35
N PHE A 197 -12.71 -5.28 6.36
CA PHE A 197 -11.49 -5.75 7.03
C PHE A 197 -10.20 -5.19 6.42
N VAL A 198 -10.11 -5.22 5.09
CA VAL A 198 -8.90 -4.78 4.41
C VAL A 198 -8.77 -3.25 4.44
N ALA A 199 -9.89 -2.49 4.29
CA ALA A 199 -9.88 -1.03 4.43
C ALA A 199 -9.48 -0.59 5.83
N PHE A 200 -10.02 -1.26 6.86
CA PHE A 200 -9.64 -0.97 8.23
C PHE A 200 -8.12 -1.15 8.44
N ALA A 201 -7.57 -2.29 8.02
CA ALA A 201 -6.15 -2.57 8.21
C ALA A 201 -5.25 -1.66 7.35
N TRP A 202 -5.66 -1.37 6.11
CA TRP A 202 -4.95 -0.43 5.25
C TRP A 202 -4.97 0.99 5.81
N SER A 203 -6.09 1.43 6.36
CA SER A 203 -6.19 2.73 7.02
C SER A 203 -5.43 2.75 8.35
N LEU A 204 -5.50 1.67 9.12
CA LEU A 204 -4.82 1.56 10.42
C LEU A 204 -3.29 1.71 10.30
N GLN A 205 -2.67 1.15 9.26
CA GLN A 205 -1.22 1.32 9.07
C GLN A 205 -0.78 2.77 9.05
N HIS A 206 -1.61 3.68 8.48
CA HIS A 206 -1.27 5.10 8.40
C HIS A 206 -1.14 5.77 9.78
N ALA A 207 -1.81 5.25 10.81
CA ALA A 207 -1.60 5.70 12.18
C ALA A 207 -0.22 5.32 12.76
N PHE A 208 0.45 4.33 12.14
CA PHE A 208 1.78 3.86 12.54
C PHE A 208 2.90 4.32 11.58
N MET A 209 2.59 5.19 10.62
CA MET A 209 3.53 5.62 9.59
C MET A 209 3.53 7.15 9.41
N PRO A 210 4.36 7.88 10.20
CA PRO A 210 5.12 7.46 11.38
C PRO A 210 4.25 7.25 12.61
N LEU A 211 4.72 6.46 13.57
CA LEU A 211 4.15 6.38 14.91
C LEU A 211 4.64 7.57 15.73
N THR A 212 3.76 8.53 16.00
CA THR A 212 4.09 9.78 16.69
C THR A 212 3.73 9.80 18.17
N PHE A 213 2.94 8.81 18.65
CA PHE A 213 2.29 8.80 19.97
C PHE A 213 1.34 10.01 20.22
N ASP A 214 1.07 10.81 19.21
CA ASP A 214 0.00 11.81 19.23
C ASP A 214 -1.31 11.15 18.75
N ALA A 215 -2.19 10.85 19.70
CA ALA A 215 -3.46 10.16 19.43
C ALA A 215 -4.33 10.93 18.42
N LYS A 216 -4.27 12.28 18.44
CA LYS A 216 -5.04 13.12 17.52
C LYS A 216 -4.50 13.06 16.11
N PHE A 217 -3.19 13.11 15.95
CA PHE A 217 -2.53 12.92 14.65
C PHE A 217 -2.73 11.50 14.12
N MET A 218 -2.58 10.47 14.96
CA MET A 218 -2.82 9.08 14.58
C MET A 218 -4.27 8.86 14.13
N ALA A 219 -5.25 9.46 14.82
CA ALA A 219 -6.65 9.43 14.43
C ALA A 219 -6.89 10.15 13.09
N LEU A 220 -6.25 11.32 12.87
CA LEU A 220 -6.28 12.01 11.58
C LEU A 220 -5.78 11.08 10.46
N ARG A 221 -4.62 10.47 10.64
CA ARG A 221 -4.00 9.59 9.65
C ARG A 221 -4.86 8.37 9.32
N LEU A 222 -5.42 7.73 10.35
CA LEU A 222 -6.29 6.58 10.19
C LEU A 222 -7.60 6.96 9.47
N LEU A 223 -8.33 7.95 10.00
CA LEU A 223 -9.67 8.25 9.51
C LEU A 223 -9.66 8.91 8.13
N SER A 224 -8.68 9.78 7.85
CA SER A 224 -8.57 10.47 6.57
C SER A 224 -8.21 9.54 5.42
N SER A 225 -7.56 8.41 5.68
CA SER A 225 -7.20 7.45 4.64
C SER A 225 -8.35 6.50 4.24
N VAL A 226 -9.39 6.34 5.08
CA VAL A 226 -10.51 5.43 4.82
C VAL A 226 -11.18 5.65 3.46
N PRO A 227 -11.57 6.88 3.06
CA PRO A 227 -12.23 7.08 1.77
C PRO A 227 -11.37 6.63 0.58
N HIS A 228 -10.08 6.93 0.63
CA HIS A 228 -9.14 6.56 -0.45
C HIS A 228 -8.89 5.05 -0.49
N THR A 229 -8.69 4.39 0.66
CA THR A 229 -8.46 2.94 0.70
C THR A 229 -9.67 2.16 0.18
N VAL A 230 -10.89 2.56 0.56
CA VAL A 230 -12.13 1.97 0.03
C VAL A 230 -12.25 2.19 -1.48
N PHE A 231 -12.00 3.42 -1.94
CA PHE A 231 -12.01 3.75 -3.39
C PHE A 231 -11.02 2.87 -4.17
N GLN A 232 -9.79 2.72 -3.70
CA GLN A 232 -8.77 1.91 -4.34
C GLN A 232 -9.18 0.43 -4.46
N MET A 233 -9.81 -0.12 -3.41
CA MET A 233 -10.29 -1.51 -3.45
C MET A 233 -11.45 -1.70 -4.43
N LEU A 234 -12.43 -0.79 -4.43
CA LEU A 234 -13.54 -0.83 -5.40
C LEU A 234 -13.03 -0.72 -6.82
N LEU A 235 -12.05 0.15 -7.05
CA LEU A 235 -11.41 0.33 -8.33
C LEU A 235 -10.65 -0.93 -8.77
N TYR A 236 -9.87 -1.55 -7.86
CA TYR A 236 -9.20 -2.82 -8.12
C TYR A 236 -10.19 -3.92 -8.47
N LEU A 237 -11.28 -4.06 -7.72
CA LEU A 237 -12.32 -5.05 -7.99
C LEU A 237 -12.97 -4.85 -9.36
N ARG A 238 -13.10 -3.59 -9.81
CA ARG A 238 -13.63 -3.25 -11.13
C ARG A 238 -12.65 -3.49 -12.27
N LEU A 239 -11.39 -3.09 -12.09
CA LEU A 239 -10.36 -3.16 -13.12
C LEU A 239 -9.68 -4.53 -13.21
N ARG A 240 -9.54 -5.21 -12.07
CA ARG A 240 -8.74 -6.44 -11.92
C ARG A 240 -7.31 -6.28 -12.43
N ARG A 241 -6.75 -5.09 -12.32
CA ARG A 241 -5.42 -4.71 -12.78
C ARG A 241 -4.75 -3.84 -11.73
N LEU A 242 -3.54 -4.24 -11.34
CA LEU A 242 -2.80 -3.55 -10.29
C LEU A 242 -1.96 -2.38 -10.83
N ALA A 243 -1.39 -2.52 -12.03
CA ALA A 243 -0.44 -1.56 -12.57
C ALA A 243 -0.96 -0.11 -12.61
N PRO A 244 -2.19 0.21 -13.09
CA PRO A 244 -2.69 1.57 -13.07
C PRO A 244 -2.78 2.17 -11.67
N LEU A 245 -3.19 1.35 -10.68
CA LEU A 245 -3.31 1.80 -9.29
C LEU A 245 -1.94 2.05 -8.67
N ALA A 246 -0.98 1.16 -8.91
CA ALA A 246 0.39 1.32 -8.40
C ALA A 246 1.08 2.56 -9.00
N ILE A 247 0.87 2.85 -10.30
CA ILE A 247 1.40 4.04 -10.96
C ILE A 247 0.78 5.31 -10.37
N ALA A 248 -0.54 5.36 -10.26
CA ALA A 248 -1.23 6.52 -9.66
C ALA A 248 -0.75 6.77 -8.23
N HIS A 249 -0.67 5.71 -7.42
CA HIS A 249 -0.22 5.77 -6.03
C HIS A 249 1.22 6.30 -5.92
N ALA A 250 2.16 5.70 -6.67
CA ALA A 250 3.56 6.13 -6.66
C ALA A 250 3.73 7.60 -7.04
N LEU A 251 3.00 8.07 -8.07
CA LEU A 251 3.10 9.47 -8.50
C LEU A 251 2.51 10.44 -7.47
N MET A 252 1.43 10.07 -6.78
CA MET A 252 0.86 10.89 -5.70
C MET A 252 1.78 10.97 -4.49
N ASP A 253 2.40 9.86 -4.09
CA ASP A 253 3.36 9.83 -2.98
C ASP A 253 4.62 10.64 -3.33
N GLY A 254 5.16 10.47 -4.54
CA GLY A 254 6.28 11.25 -5.02
C GLY A 254 5.97 12.77 -5.04
N ALA A 255 4.78 13.15 -5.49
CA ALA A 255 4.34 14.54 -5.46
C ALA A 255 4.21 15.07 -4.02
N SER A 256 3.74 14.25 -3.09
CA SER A 256 3.63 14.62 -1.67
C SER A 256 5.01 14.90 -1.06
N VAL A 257 6.00 14.05 -1.30
CA VAL A 257 7.39 14.28 -0.83
C VAL A 257 8.04 15.45 -1.56
N LEU A 258 7.80 15.60 -2.87
CA LEU A 258 8.30 16.75 -3.64
C LEU A 258 7.81 18.07 -3.04
N ILE A 259 6.51 18.18 -2.79
CA ILE A 259 5.89 19.40 -2.28
C ILE A 259 6.25 19.64 -0.80
N GLY A 260 6.23 18.59 0.02
CA GLY A 260 6.38 18.75 1.47
C GLY A 260 7.82 18.73 1.97
N VAL A 261 8.76 18.18 1.20
CA VAL A 261 10.16 18.02 1.63
C VAL A 261 11.12 18.72 0.68
N LEU A 262 11.13 18.34 -0.60
CA LEU A 262 12.17 18.80 -1.54
C LEU A 262 12.02 20.27 -1.92
N LEU A 263 10.81 20.74 -2.26
CA LEU A 263 10.61 22.15 -2.61
C LEU A 263 10.90 23.12 -1.47
N PRO A 264 10.50 22.87 -0.20
CA PRO A 264 10.92 23.70 0.93
C PRO A 264 12.44 23.74 1.09
N LEU A 265 13.14 22.60 0.94
CA LEU A 265 14.58 22.50 1.10
C LEU A 265 15.36 23.33 0.06
N VAL A 266 14.92 23.37 -1.20
CA VAL A 266 15.62 24.13 -2.25
C VAL A 266 15.26 25.61 -2.29
N ARG A 267 14.27 26.06 -1.51
CA ARG A 267 13.88 27.46 -1.34
C ARG A 267 14.50 28.11 -0.09
N ALA A 268 15.02 27.32 0.85
CA ALA A 268 15.69 27.74 2.06
C ALA A 268 17.19 28.04 1.79
#